data_d82499476beb27c7f28a11226d94b583
#
_entry.id   d82499476beb27c7f28a11226d94b583
#
_cell.length_a   1.000
_cell.length_b   1.000
_cell.length_c   1.000
_cell.angle_alpha   90.00
_cell.angle_beta   90.00
_cell.angle_gamma   90.00
#
_symmetry.space_group_name_H-M   'P 1'
#
loop_
_entity.id
_entity.type
_entity.pdbx_description
1 polymer ?
#
loop_
_entity_poly.entity_id
_entity_poly.type
_entity_poly.pdbx_seq_one_letter_code
_entity_poly.pdbx_strand_id
1 'polypeptide(L)'
;MEHLSTSRRNPSRDTCEKTIKRILMTEVLENGRNKHFKTAADFMNYFESLYPASDALTKQVQRAIKALDMPRDEHGYFIVNKTVDQFNQENTISNAFKIANVSVDPMESYETVFLYADAPLRSYLVHILSTSETFQGKFLTIVETYNGLILYTQNRNQLIVLLNSLTI
;
A
#
# COMPACT_ATOMS: atom_id res chain seq x y z
N MET A 1 -26.06 -31.63 44.84
CA MET A 1 -25.02 -31.25 43.88
C MET A 1 -25.68 -30.41 42.81
N GLU A 2 -25.57 -29.08 42.95
CA GLU A 2 -26.09 -28.13 41.93
C GLU A 2 -25.12 -28.11 40.75
N HIS A 3 -25.60 -28.58 39.62
CA HIS A 3 -24.91 -28.37 38.35
C HIS A 3 -25.04 -26.88 37.98
N LEU A 4 -24.04 -26.09 38.30
CA LEU A 4 -23.83 -24.76 37.72
C LEU A 4 -23.65 -24.91 36.22
N SER A 5 -24.76 -24.86 35.49
CA SER A 5 -24.76 -24.66 34.05
C SER A 5 -24.20 -23.26 33.79
N THR A 6 -22.91 -23.15 33.53
CA THR A 6 -22.31 -21.95 32.94
C THR A 6 -22.83 -21.84 31.52
N SER A 7 -23.99 -21.21 31.34
CA SER A 7 -24.46 -20.86 30.01
C SER A 7 -23.40 -19.94 29.40
N ARG A 8 -22.64 -20.41 28.39
CA ARG A 8 -21.71 -19.59 27.63
C ARG A 8 -22.52 -18.45 27.02
N ARG A 9 -22.31 -17.23 27.50
CA ARG A 9 -22.92 -16.03 26.93
C ARG A 9 -22.46 -15.86 25.50
N ASN A 10 -23.38 -15.39 24.66
CA ASN A 10 -23.01 -14.99 23.30
C ASN A 10 -21.85 -13.98 23.36
N PRO A 11 -20.92 -14.05 22.41
CA PRO A 11 -19.78 -13.10 22.35
C PRO A 11 -20.28 -11.67 22.15
N SER A 12 -19.53 -10.69 22.64
CA SER A 12 -19.77 -9.28 22.32
C SER A 12 -19.46 -9.01 20.85
N ARG A 13 -19.98 -7.89 20.32
CA ARG A 13 -19.64 -7.45 18.96
C ARG A 13 -18.12 -7.29 18.77
N ASP A 14 -17.44 -6.66 19.73
CA ASP A 14 -15.97 -6.48 19.70
C ASP A 14 -15.23 -7.82 19.67
N THR A 15 -15.67 -8.80 20.44
CA THR A 15 -15.13 -10.16 20.40
C THR A 15 -15.33 -10.80 19.02
N CYS A 16 -16.50 -10.62 18.41
CA CYS A 16 -16.77 -11.11 17.06
C CYS A 16 -15.87 -10.42 16.02
N GLU A 17 -15.70 -9.10 16.10
CA GLU A 17 -14.84 -8.34 15.18
C GLU A 17 -13.38 -8.82 15.24
N LYS A 18 -12.84 -8.99 16.44
CA LYS A 18 -11.48 -9.52 16.67
C LYS A 18 -11.32 -10.94 16.13
N THR A 19 -12.31 -11.77 16.35
CA THR A 19 -12.30 -13.16 15.88
C THR A 19 -12.35 -13.24 14.37
N ILE A 20 -13.25 -12.47 13.72
CA ILE A 20 -13.35 -12.39 12.26
C ILE A 20 -12.03 -11.93 11.64
N LYS A 21 -11.44 -10.85 12.16
CA LYS A 21 -10.13 -10.37 11.70
C LYS A 21 -9.06 -11.46 11.82
N ARG A 22 -9.01 -12.17 12.94
CA ARG A 22 -8.04 -13.25 13.16
C ARG A 22 -8.23 -14.38 12.15
N ILE A 23 -9.47 -14.82 11.91
CA ILE A 23 -9.78 -15.86 10.91
C ILE A 23 -9.29 -15.43 9.53
N LEU A 24 -9.62 -14.22 9.11
CA LEU A 24 -9.22 -13.70 7.80
C LEU A 24 -7.71 -13.49 7.69
N MET A 25 -7.03 -13.04 8.75
CA MET A 25 -5.57 -12.93 8.78
C MET A 25 -4.90 -14.28 8.64
N THR A 26 -5.40 -15.30 9.34
CA THR A 26 -4.88 -16.67 9.22
C THR A 26 -5.07 -17.18 7.79
N GLU A 27 -6.24 -16.97 7.20
CA GLU A 27 -6.53 -17.35 5.82
C GLU A 27 -5.57 -16.68 4.82
N VAL A 28 -5.27 -15.40 5.00
CA VAL A 28 -4.32 -14.66 4.15
C VAL A 28 -2.90 -15.18 4.34
N LEU A 29 -2.49 -15.49 5.57
CA LEU A 29 -1.16 -16.04 5.86
C LEU A 29 -0.96 -17.43 5.23
N GLU A 30 -1.99 -18.29 5.28
CA GLU A 30 -1.91 -19.66 4.76
C GLU A 30 -2.07 -19.72 3.22
N ASN A 31 -2.95 -18.91 2.65
CA ASN A 31 -3.37 -19.00 1.25
C ASN A 31 -2.99 -17.78 0.37
N GLY A 32 -2.29 -16.79 0.94
CA GLY A 32 -1.92 -15.54 0.28
C GLY A 32 -3.08 -14.55 0.10
N ARG A 33 -4.33 -15.02 0.20
CA ARG A 33 -5.55 -14.21 0.13
C ARG A 33 -6.72 -14.96 0.78
N ASN A 34 -7.79 -14.23 1.11
CA ASN A 34 -9.06 -14.86 1.52
C ASN A 34 -9.73 -15.55 0.32
N LYS A 35 -9.99 -16.85 0.43
CA LYS A 35 -10.63 -17.67 -0.60
C LYS A 35 -11.95 -18.32 -0.14
N HIS A 36 -12.33 -18.16 1.14
CA HIS A 36 -13.43 -18.93 1.72
C HIS A 36 -14.53 -18.07 2.34
N PHE A 37 -14.25 -16.81 2.70
CA PHE A 37 -15.18 -15.98 3.49
C PHE A 37 -15.75 -14.83 2.65
N LYS A 38 -17.04 -14.94 2.29
CA LYS A 38 -17.81 -13.92 1.55
C LYS A 38 -18.96 -13.34 2.36
N THR A 39 -19.52 -14.12 3.29
CA THR A 39 -20.73 -13.80 4.03
C THR A 39 -20.59 -14.10 5.51
N ALA A 40 -21.55 -13.63 6.32
CA ALA A 40 -21.60 -13.98 7.72
C ALA A 40 -21.74 -15.50 7.95
N ALA A 41 -22.47 -16.18 7.06
CA ALA A 41 -22.68 -17.63 7.16
C ALA A 41 -21.35 -18.41 7.10
N ASP A 42 -20.37 -17.93 6.34
CA ASP A 42 -19.09 -18.61 6.19
C ASP A 42 -18.28 -18.65 7.50
N PHE A 43 -18.53 -17.69 8.41
CA PHE A 43 -17.90 -17.67 9.73
C PHE A 43 -18.66 -18.49 10.78
N MET A 44 -19.93 -18.83 10.54
CA MET A 44 -20.80 -19.42 11.57
C MET A 44 -20.29 -20.74 12.09
N ASN A 45 -19.74 -21.62 11.25
CA ASN A 45 -19.16 -22.89 11.69
C ASN A 45 -18.08 -22.70 12.77
N TYR A 46 -17.25 -21.65 12.65
CA TYR A 46 -16.27 -21.34 13.67
C TYR A 46 -16.90 -20.85 14.97
N PHE A 47 -17.87 -19.93 14.88
CA PHE A 47 -18.54 -19.40 16.08
C PHE A 47 -19.37 -20.46 16.76
N GLU A 48 -20.06 -21.32 16.05
CA GLU A 48 -20.86 -22.42 16.57
C GLU A 48 -20.03 -23.53 17.24
N SER A 49 -18.75 -23.63 16.87
CA SER A 49 -17.80 -24.50 17.60
C SER A 49 -17.48 -24.01 19.02
N LEU A 50 -17.65 -22.70 19.27
CA LEU A 50 -17.31 -22.06 20.56
C LEU A 50 -18.53 -21.66 21.38
N TYR A 51 -19.67 -21.37 20.74
CA TYR A 51 -20.88 -20.83 21.34
C TYR A 51 -22.11 -21.62 20.87
N PRO A 52 -23.17 -21.72 21.68
CA PRO A 52 -24.42 -22.36 21.24
C PRO A 52 -25.01 -21.65 20.01
N ALA A 53 -25.40 -22.40 19.00
CA ALA A 53 -26.10 -21.89 17.82
C ALA A 53 -27.38 -21.15 18.21
N SER A 54 -27.54 -19.91 17.77
CA SER A 54 -28.73 -19.09 18.07
C SER A 54 -28.84 -17.94 17.07
N ASP A 55 -30.05 -17.43 16.88
CA ASP A 55 -30.29 -16.20 16.09
C ASP A 55 -29.54 -14.99 16.66
N ALA A 56 -29.37 -14.94 18.00
CA ALA A 56 -28.63 -13.90 18.65
C ALA A 56 -27.14 -13.93 18.27
N LEU A 57 -26.53 -15.12 18.20
CA LEU A 57 -25.16 -15.32 17.75
C LEU A 57 -25.01 -14.85 16.27
N THR A 58 -25.88 -15.30 15.40
CA THR A 58 -25.89 -14.92 13.98
C THR A 58 -25.99 -13.41 13.80
N LYS A 59 -26.89 -12.75 14.53
CA LYS A 59 -27.03 -11.29 14.51
C LYS A 59 -25.79 -10.57 15.02
N GLN A 60 -25.09 -11.09 16.03
CA GLN A 60 -23.84 -10.49 16.52
C GLN A 60 -22.73 -10.59 15.48
N VAL A 61 -22.58 -11.73 14.81
CA VAL A 61 -21.60 -11.91 13.71
C VAL A 61 -21.91 -10.96 12.55
N GLN A 62 -23.17 -10.85 12.14
CA GLN A 62 -23.59 -9.92 11.08
C GLN A 62 -23.30 -8.46 11.45
N ARG A 63 -23.57 -8.05 12.70
CA ARG A 63 -23.27 -6.70 13.20
C ARG A 63 -21.77 -6.42 13.23
N ALA A 64 -20.96 -7.41 13.63
CA ALA A 64 -19.51 -7.29 13.62
C ALA A 64 -18.95 -7.11 12.19
N ILE A 65 -19.44 -7.88 11.23
CA ILE A 65 -19.04 -7.74 9.82
C ILE A 65 -19.40 -6.35 9.28
N LYS A 66 -20.62 -5.87 9.58
CA LYS A 66 -21.06 -4.54 9.19
C LYS A 66 -20.20 -3.44 9.83
N ALA A 67 -19.85 -3.59 11.11
CA ALA A 67 -18.99 -2.62 11.82
C ALA A 67 -17.55 -2.60 11.31
N LEU A 68 -17.02 -3.73 10.83
CA LEU A 68 -15.69 -3.81 10.26
C LEU A 68 -15.56 -3.09 8.90
N ASP A 69 -16.69 -2.87 8.22
CA ASP A 69 -16.75 -2.16 6.92
C ASP A 69 -15.63 -2.60 5.94
N MET A 70 -15.46 -3.92 5.84
CA MET A 70 -14.41 -4.50 5.02
C MET A 70 -14.76 -4.42 3.53
N PRO A 71 -13.83 -3.98 2.66
CA PRO A 71 -14.02 -4.07 1.22
C PRO A 71 -14.07 -5.53 0.76
N ARG A 72 -14.55 -5.73 -0.46
CA ARG A 72 -14.61 -7.05 -1.13
C ARG A 72 -13.80 -7.00 -2.41
N ASP A 73 -13.18 -8.11 -2.74
CA ASP A 73 -12.51 -8.28 -4.03
C ASP A 73 -13.53 -8.49 -5.17
N GLU A 74 -13.04 -8.65 -6.38
CA GLU A 74 -13.86 -8.89 -7.58
C GLU A 74 -14.70 -10.18 -7.51
N HIS A 75 -14.35 -11.12 -6.65
CA HIS A 75 -15.05 -12.37 -6.41
C HIS A 75 -16.00 -12.31 -5.19
N GLY A 76 -16.06 -11.16 -4.50
CA GLY A 76 -16.90 -10.93 -3.34
C GLY A 76 -16.31 -11.37 -2.00
N TYR A 77 -15.05 -11.80 -1.95
CA TYR A 77 -14.37 -12.16 -0.70
C TYR A 77 -13.97 -10.94 0.10
N PHE A 78 -14.10 -11.02 1.44
CA PHE A 78 -13.69 -9.94 2.32
C PHE A 78 -12.17 -9.70 2.26
N ILE A 79 -11.79 -8.42 2.19
CA ILE A 79 -10.40 -7.98 2.30
C ILE A 79 -10.18 -7.44 3.73
N VAL A 80 -9.26 -8.05 4.44
CA VAL A 80 -8.90 -7.65 5.81
C VAL A 80 -7.84 -6.54 5.78
N ASN A 81 -7.79 -5.73 6.85
CA ASN A 81 -6.82 -4.64 7.04
C ASN A 81 -6.93 -3.44 6.10
N LYS A 82 -8.03 -3.29 5.40
CA LYS A 82 -8.34 -2.10 4.59
C LYS A 82 -9.77 -1.65 4.84
N THR A 83 -9.98 -0.36 4.85
CA THR A 83 -11.33 0.22 4.76
C THR A 83 -11.79 0.27 3.31
N VAL A 84 -13.10 0.44 3.10
CA VAL A 84 -13.67 0.63 1.75
C VAL A 84 -13.03 1.84 1.06
N ASP A 85 -12.82 2.94 1.78
CA ASP A 85 -12.20 4.14 1.24
C ASP A 85 -10.75 3.90 0.80
N GLN A 86 -9.95 3.22 1.62
CA GLN A 86 -8.58 2.84 1.26
C GLN A 86 -8.54 1.96 0.01
N PHE A 87 -9.44 0.98 -0.07
CA PHE A 87 -9.54 0.10 -1.24
C PHE A 87 -9.91 0.87 -2.52
N ASN A 88 -10.87 1.80 -2.43
CA ASN A 88 -11.27 2.63 -3.55
C ASN A 88 -10.15 3.57 -4.00
N GLN A 89 -9.40 4.17 -3.06
CA GLN A 89 -8.23 4.99 -3.37
C GLN A 89 -7.14 4.18 -4.08
N GLU A 90 -6.81 2.99 -3.59
CA GLU A 90 -5.84 2.11 -4.24
C GLU A 90 -6.26 1.69 -5.64
N ASN A 91 -7.55 1.40 -5.85
CA ASN A 91 -8.07 1.09 -7.19
C ASN A 91 -7.96 2.29 -8.13
N THR A 92 -8.22 3.50 -7.64
CA THR A 92 -8.05 4.74 -8.42
C THR A 92 -6.59 4.93 -8.82
N ILE A 93 -5.65 4.76 -7.89
CA ILE A 93 -4.20 4.83 -8.16
C ILE A 93 -3.79 3.74 -9.14
N SER A 94 -4.23 2.49 -8.93
CA SER A 94 -3.91 1.36 -9.81
C SER A 94 -4.37 1.61 -11.24
N ASN A 95 -5.57 2.16 -11.43
CA ASN A 95 -6.08 2.51 -12.75
C ASN A 95 -5.27 3.63 -13.39
N ALA A 96 -4.91 4.67 -12.64
CA ALA A 96 -4.05 5.75 -13.12
C ALA A 96 -2.66 5.21 -13.54
N PHE A 97 -2.08 4.31 -12.76
CA PHE A 97 -0.80 3.66 -13.08
C PHE A 97 -0.86 2.84 -14.37
N LYS A 98 -1.96 2.10 -14.58
CA LYS A 98 -2.17 1.35 -15.82
C LYS A 98 -2.28 2.26 -17.04
N ILE A 99 -3.04 3.36 -16.93
CA ILE A 99 -3.20 4.34 -18.01
C ILE A 99 -1.87 5.03 -18.35
N ALA A 100 -1.09 5.38 -17.31
CA ALA A 100 0.20 6.03 -17.46
C ALA A 100 1.36 5.08 -17.79
N ASN A 101 1.11 3.77 -17.92
CA ASN A 101 2.14 2.73 -18.10
C ASN A 101 3.28 2.86 -17.09
N VAL A 102 2.92 3.07 -15.81
CA VAL A 102 3.89 3.24 -14.73
C VAL A 102 4.70 1.98 -14.54
N SER A 103 6.02 2.15 -14.51
CA SER A 103 6.98 1.14 -14.07
C SER A 103 7.77 1.65 -12.87
N VAL A 104 8.15 0.76 -11.97
CA VAL A 104 8.94 1.09 -10.79
C VAL A 104 10.39 0.67 -11.02
N ASP A 105 11.32 1.64 -10.94
CA ASP A 105 12.75 1.39 -10.93
C ASP A 105 13.29 1.74 -9.53
N PRO A 106 13.88 0.80 -8.78
CA PRO A 106 14.47 1.06 -7.46
C PRO A 106 15.70 1.96 -7.53
N MET A 107 16.19 2.29 -8.73
CA MET A 107 17.34 3.17 -9.00
C MET A 107 18.65 2.68 -8.37
N GLU A 108 18.80 1.39 -8.13
CA GLU A 108 20.02 0.79 -7.53
C GLU A 108 21.29 1.04 -8.35
N SER A 109 21.14 1.24 -9.67
CA SER A 109 22.25 1.52 -10.60
C SER A 109 22.55 3.01 -10.72
N TYR A 110 21.82 3.89 -10.03
CA TYR A 110 22.00 5.33 -10.13
C TYR A 110 22.69 5.90 -8.90
N GLU A 111 23.60 6.82 -9.14
CA GLU A 111 24.29 7.66 -8.16
C GLU A 111 23.84 9.11 -8.33
N THR A 112 24.13 9.96 -7.36
CA THR A 112 23.78 11.37 -7.41
C THR A 112 24.99 12.28 -7.50
N VAL A 113 24.85 13.38 -8.25
CA VAL A 113 25.78 14.53 -8.26
C VAL A 113 24.99 15.76 -7.86
N PHE A 114 25.53 16.56 -6.94
CA PHE A 114 24.91 17.80 -6.50
C PHE A 114 25.66 19.00 -7.11
N LEU A 115 24.90 19.91 -7.74
CA LEU A 115 25.39 21.20 -8.22
C LEU A 115 24.85 22.30 -7.32
N TYR A 116 25.74 23.06 -6.68
CA TYR A 116 25.35 24.29 -6.01
C TYR A 116 25.06 25.36 -7.06
N ALA A 117 23.92 26.01 -6.96
CA ALA A 117 23.50 27.05 -7.89
C ALA A 117 22.62 28.10 -7.21
N ASP A 118 22.83 29.36 -7.56
CA ASP A 118 22.04 30.47 -7.06
C ASP A 118 20.58 30.40 -7.54
N ALA A 119 19.66 30.76 -6.65
CA ALA A 119 18.23 30.64 -6.86
C ALA A 119 17.72 31.19 -8.19
N PRO A 120 18.13 32.38 -8.67
CA PRO A 120 17.57 32.96 -9.90
C PRO A 120 17.89 32.16 -11.16
N LEU A 121 18.95 31.34 -11.16
CA LEU A 121 19.44 30.65 -12.34
C LEU A 121 19.16 29.15 -12.36
N ARG A 122 18.62 28.59 -11.29
CA ARG A 122 18.42 27.12 -11.16
C ARG A 122 17.52 26.55 -12.25
N SER A 123 16.34 27.11 -12.42
CA SER A 123 15.41 26.65 -13.46
C SER A 123 15.97 26.81 -14.87
N TYR A 124 16.76 27.86 -15.10
CA TYR A 124 17.46 28.04 -16.35
C TYR A 124 18.53 26.95 -16.57
N LEU A 125 19.33 26.63 -15.53
CA LEU A 125 20.30 25.54 -15.60
C LEU A 125 19.62 24.16 -15.83
N VAL A 126 18.49 23.89 -15.19
CA VAL A 126 17.70 22.69 -15.49
C VAL A 126 17.35 22.63 -16.97
N HIS A 127 16.85 23.72 -17.54
CA HIS A 127 16.48 23.78 -18.93
C HIS A 127 17.67 23.51 -19.86
N ILE A 128 18.79 24.25 -19.71
CA ILE A 128 19.94 24.12 -20.61
C ILE A 128 20.63 22.76 -20.49
N LEU A 129 20.76 22.20 -19.29
CA LEU A 129 21.35 20.87 -19.09
C LEU A 129 20.46 19.79 -19.71
N SER A 130 19.14 19.89 -19.55
CA SER A 130 18.17 18.90 -20.06
C SER A 130 18.05 18.95 -21.61
N THR A 131 18.32 20.11 -22.24
CA THR A 131 18.20 20.28 -23.70
C THR A 131 19.54 20.19 -24.43
N SER A 132 20.66 20.17 -23.71
CA SER A 132 21.99 20.13 -24.29
C SER A 132 22.37 18.77 -24.87
N GLU A 133 22.78 18.71 -26.10
CA GLU A 133 23.32 17.49 -26.73
C GLU A 133 24.53 16.94 -25.96
N THR A 134 25.37 17.80 -25.36
CA THR A 134 26.53 17.41 -24.55
C THR A 134 26.14 16.54 -23.35
N PHE A 135 24.98 16.81 -22.77
CA PHE A 135 24.48 16.09 -21.60
C PHE A 135 23.48 14.98 -21.92
N GLN A 136 23.12 14.82 -23.19
CA GLN A 136 22.18 13.77 -23.59
C GLN A 136 22.69 12.38 -23.19
N GLY A 137 21.87 11.65 -22.42
CA GLY A 137 22.21 10.32 -21.91
C GLY A 137 23.25 10.29 -20.79
N LYS A 138 23.69 11.46 -20.26
CA LYS A 138 24.67 11.52 -19.16
C LYS A 138 24.02 11.46 -17.78
N PHE A 139 22.75 11.78 -17.69
CA PHE A 139 21.95 11.65 -16.48
C PHE A 139 20.51 11.26 -16.84
N LEU A 140 19.80 10.67 -15.88
CA LEU A 140 18.40 10.28 -16.03
C LEU A 140 17.48 11.49 -15.88
N THR A 141 17.70 12.28 -14.84
CA THR A 141 16.86 13.43 -14.48
C THR A 141 17.60 14.43 -13.61
N ILE A 142 17.06 15.64 -13.54
CA ILE A 142 17.52 16.72 -12.65
C ILE A 142 16.37 17.07 -11.71
N VAL A 143 16.69 17.22 -10.41
CA VAL A 143 15.76 17.71 -9.39
C VAL A 143 16.25 19.04 -8.86
N GLU A 144 15.43 20.08 -8.97
CA GLU A 144 15.72 21.37 -8.37
C GLU A 144 15.50 21.32 -6.85
N THR A 145 16.45 21.85 -6.07
CA THR A 145 16.41 21.93 -4.62
C THR A 145 16.61 23.37 -4.14
N TYR A 146 16.49 23.59 -2.83
CA TYR A 146 16.67 24.92 -2.26
C TYR A 146 18.08 25.52 -2.52
N ASN A 147 19.14 24.70 -2.53
CA ASN A 147 20.53 25.17 -2.67
C ASN A 147 21.19 24.81 -4.00
N GLY A 148 20.47 24.17 -4.94
CA GLY A 148 21.06 23.74 -6.18
C GLY A 148 20.26 22.66 -6.90
N LEU A 149 20.97 21.80 -7.61
CA LEU A 149 20.39 20.74 -8.45
C LEU A 149 20.96 19.37 -8.06
N ILE A 150 20.11 18.35 -8.02
CA ILE A 150 20.52 16.95 -7.92
C ILE A 150 20.39 16.31 -9.30
N LEU A 151 21.45 15.72 -9.81
CA LEU A 151 21.45 14.94 -11.04
C LEU A 151 21.58 13.45 -10.68
N TYR A 152 20.75 12.61 -11.28
CA TYR A 152 20.80 11.14 -11.14
C TYR A 152 21.51 10.56 -12.38
N THR A 153 22.59 9.81 -12.18
CA THR A 153 23.43 9.29 -13.27
C THR A 153 23.88 7.85 -12.98
N GLN A 154 24.09 7.07 -14.05
CA GLN A 154 24.72 5.76 -13.96
C GLN A 154 26.25 5.81 -13.96
N ASN A 155 26.84 6.97 -14.30
CA ASN A 155 28.29 7.16 -14.33
C ASN A 155 28.69 8.48 -13.68
N ARG A 156 28.74 8.46 -12.35
CA ARG A 156 29.04 9.63 -11.52
C ARG A 156 30.36 10.30 -11.88
N ASN A 157 31.41 9.51 -12.04
CA ASN A 157 32.75 10.06 -12.30
C ASN A 157 32.82 10.76 -13.64
N GLN A 158 32.24 10.19 -14.69
CA GLN A 158 32.17 10.81 -15.99
C GLN A 158 31.39 12.13 -15.98
N LEU A 159 30.26 12.15 -15.28
CA LEU A 159 29.44 13.34 -15.14
C LEU A 159 30.19 14.44 -14.37
N ILE A 160 30.88 14.12 -13.29
CA ILE A 160 31.68 15.08 -12.50
C ILE A 160 32.80 15.68 -13.37
N VAL A 161 33.54 14.89 -14.14
CA VAL A 161 34.60 15.39 -15.02
C VAL A 161 34.03 16.35 -16.04
N LEU A 162 32.89 16.00 -16.67
CA LEU A 162 32.23 16.85 -17.65
C LEU A 162 31.79 18.19 -17.05
N LEU A 163 31.12 18.13 -15.89
CA LEU A 163 30.64 19.33 -15.18
C LEU A 163 31.78 20.21 -14.75
N ASN A 164 32.86 19.67 -14.19
CA ASN A 164 34.03 20.43 -13.78
C ASN A 164 34.73 21.11 -14.96
N SER A 165 34.72 20.51 -16.15
CA SER A 165 35.31 21.14 -17.34
C SER A 165 34.59 22.42 -17.79
N LEU A 166 33.36 22.64 -17.32
CA LEU A 166 32.53 23.80 -17.64
C LEU A 166 32.51 24.86 -16.53
N THR A 167 33.15 24.60 -15.39
CA THR A 167 33.19 25.55 -14.24
C THR A 167 34.47 26.37 -14.19
N ILE A 168 35.33 26.26 -15.19
CA ILE A 168 36.65 26.97 -15.27
C ILE A 168 36.46 28.32 -15.91
#